data_2b91c87b6674f504151405b6df106fc3
#
_entry.id   2b91c87b6674f504151405b6df106fc3
#
_cell.length_a   1.000
_cell.length_b   1.000
_cell.length_c   1.000
_cell.angle_alpha   90.00
_cell.angle_beta   90.00
_cell.angle_gamma   90.00
#
_symmetry.space_group_name_H-M   'P 1'
#
loop_
_entity.id
_entity.type
_entity.pdbx_description
1 polymer ?
#
loop_
_entity_poly.entity_id
_entity_poly.type
_entity_poly.pdbx_seq_one_letter_code
_entity_poly.pdbx_strand_id
1 'polypeptide(L)'
;MLIGLVIFTTGMKYIREANVMKHVQEGDTKLSTILLKVFVPAIVAGLIGWIIPGNIFGSDSTDAFIFACLPVVFFYVNLYLRANSEDKRPIGALLAIFAVSLMFWAVFKQNGTALTRWANYYTDRSVPAVAEKPLEAIYLVETKDYTSKEVNVYDDQYQAQKDEAGNPVKEQGKDIYFRNELPEKKAAMEANPEGKVYLYNTELFQSVNPFWVIVLTPVVVGFFMFLRKRGKEPTTPAKIVLGLFISALSCLVMVGAVYAGDNGAFKVSALWLVAAYGVITVGELCLLPMGLSLVSKLSPPRLT
;
A
#
# COMPACT_ATOMS: atom_id res chain seq x y z
N MET A 1 1.71 -10.30 -15.76
CA MET A 1 0.36 -10.00 -16.24
C MET A 1 -0.08 -10.89 -17.41
N LEU A 2 0.67 -11.00 -18.52
CA LEU A 2 0.30 -11.84 -19.67
C LEU A 2 0.07 -13.31 -19.30
N ILE A 3 0.95 -13.92 -18.50
CA ILE A 3 0.81 -15.31 -18.03
C ILE A 3 -0.47 -15.48 -17.22
N GLY A 4 -0.79 -14.56 -16.32
CA GLY A 4 -2.04 -14.60 -15.55
C GLY A 4 -3.28 -14.48 -16.43
N LEU A 5 -3.24 -13.63 -17.48
CA LEU A 5 -4.33 -13.50 -18.44
C LEU A 5 -4.53 -14.80 -19.24
N VAL A 6 -3.46 -15.44 -19.67
CA VAL A 6 -3.51 -16.72 -20.39
C VAL A 6 -4.07 -17.82 -19.49
N ILE A 7 -3.61 -17.94 -18.24
CA ILE A 7 -4.14 -18.93 -17.28
C ILE A 7 -5.62 -18.68 -17.02
N PHE A 8 -6.02 -17.41 -16.83
CA PHE A 8 -7.41 -17.06 -16.59
C PHE A 8 -8.30 -17.40 -17.80
N THR A 9 -7.90 -16.99 -19.01
CA THR A 9 -8.69 -17.27 -20.24
C THR A 9 -8.80 -18.76 -20.55
N THR A 10 -7.72 -19.53 -20.39
CA THR A 10 -7.74 -20.99 -20.58
C THR A 10 -8.52 -21.73 -19.48
N GLY A 11 -8.47 -21.19 -18.23
CA GLY A 11 -9.20 -21.72 -17.08
C GLY A 11 -10.69 -21.34 -17.04
N MET A 12 -11.12 -20.38 -17.85
CA MET A 12 -12.50 -19.86 -17.82
C MET A 12 -13.57 -20.93 -18.02
N LYS A 13 -13.28 -22.00 -18.80
CA LYS A 13 -14.21 -23.13 -18.97
C LYS A 13 -14.50 -23.89 -17.67
N TYR A 14 -13.55 -23.91 -16.71
CA TYR A 14 -13.72 -24.60 -15.41
C TYR A 14 -14.50 -23.76 -14.39
N ILE A 15 -14.55 -22.44 -14.59
CA ILE A 15 -15.30 -21.52 -13.73
C ILE A 15 -16.64 -21.10 -14.34
N ARG A 16 -17.00 -21.64 -15.50
CA ARG A 16 -18.24 -21.29 -16.21
C ARG A 16 -19.50 -21.59 -15.41
N GLU A 17 -19.48 -22.64 -14.59
CA GLU A 17 -20.60 -23.00 -13.69
C GLU A 17 -20.69 -22.07 -12.46
N ALA A 18 -19.56 -21.46 -12.04
CA ALA A 18 -19.54 -20.46 -10.98
C ALA A 18 -19.93 -19.06 -11.47
N ASN A 19 -19.97 -18.85 -12.78
CA ASN A 19 -20.44 -17.62 -13.40
C ASN A 19 -21.97 -17.61 -13.42
N VAL A 20 -22.58 -17.45 -12.24
CA VAL A 20 -24.01 -17.25 -12.08
C VAL A 20 -24.32 -15.83 -12.57
N MET A 21 -24.41 -15.66 -13.90
CA MET A 21 -25.03 -14.46 -14.44
C MET A 21 -26.48 -14.44 -13.96
N LYS A 22 -26.76 -13.52 -13.04
CA LYS A 22 -28.10 -13.24 -12.58
C LYS A 22 -28.95 -12.86 -13.80
N HIS A 23 -30.07 -13.53 -13.97
CA HIS A 23 -31.02 -13.08 -14.97
C HIS A 23 -31.43 -11.64 -14.65
N VAL A 24 -31.19 -10.73 -15.60
CA VAL A 24 -31.59 -9.33 -15.52
C VAL A 24 -33.07 -9.27 -15.24
N GLN A 25 -33.46 -8.76 -14.07
CA GLN A 25 -34.86 -8.59 -13.69
C GLN A 25 -35.39 -7.24 -14.19
N GLU A 26 -36.69 -7.16 -14.44
CA GLU A 26 -37.32 -5.87 -14.72
C GLU A 26 -37.13 -4.93 -13.51
N GLY A 27 -36.38 -3.84 -13.69
CA GLY A 27 -36.00 -2.90 -12.63
C GLY A 27 -34.51 -2.84 -12.31
N ASP A 28 -33.70 -3.73 -12.87
CA ASP A 28 -32.24 -3.68 -12.72
C ASP A 28 -31.66 -2.45 -13.42
N THR A 29 -30.68 -1.81 -12.76
CA THR A 29 -30.00 -0.66 -13.33
C THR A 29 -29.11 -1.13 -14.49
N LYS A 30 -29.45 -0.75 -15.71
CA LYS A 30 -28.67 -1.11 -16.91
C LYS A 30 -27.23 -0.58 -16.77
N LEU A 31 -26.26 -1.41 -17.13
CA LEU A 31 -24.82 -1.04 -17.13
C LEU A 31 -24.58 0.29 -17.90
N SER A 32 -25.28 0.50 -19.01
CA SER A 32 -25.22 1.75 -19.76
C SER A 32 -25.63 2.99 -18.94
N THR A 33 -26.58 2.84 -18.02
CA THR A 33 -27.00 3.92 -17.12
C THR A 33 -25.93 4.26 -16.10
N ILE A 34 -25.25 3.25 -15.56
CA ILE A 34 -24.13 3.44 -14.62
C ILE A 34 -22.98 4.12 -15.36
N LEU A 35 -22.62 3.62 -16.54
CA LEU A 35 -21.57 4.22 -17.35
C LEU A 35 -21.86 5.70 -17.65
N LEU A 36 -23.07 6.04 -18.09
CA LEU A 36 -23.45 7.43 -18.39
C LEU A 36 -23.55 8.32 -17.16
N LYS A 37 -24.08 7.83 -16.04
CA LYS A 37 -24.33 8.65 -14.85
C LYS A 37 -23.14 8.77 -13.90
N VAL A 38 -22.16 7.87 -13.99
CA VAL A 38 -21.01 7.83 -13.10
C VAL A 38 -19.71 8.08 -13.88
N PHE A 39 -19.42 7.25 -14.89
CA PHE A 39 -18.13 7.34 -15.59
C PHE A 39 -18.00 8.61 -16.45
N VAL A 40 -19.03 9.00 -17.16
CA VAL A 40 -18.94 10.23 -17.98
C VAL A 40 -18.74 11.47 -17.11
N PRO A 41 -19.52 11.73 -16.05
CA PRO A 41 -19.24 12.85 -15.15
C PRO A 41 -17.88 12.74 -14.46
N ALA A 42 -17.42 11.54 -14.11
CA ALA A 42 -16.10 11.33 -13.50
C ALA A 42 -14.97 11.72 -14.46
N ILE A 43 -15.05 11.31 -15.74
CA ILE A 43 -14.07 11.67 -16.76
C ILE A 43 -14.08 13.19 -16.99
N VAL A 44 -15.26 13.80 -17.12
CA VAL A 44 -15.37 15.26 -17.32
C VAL A 44 -14.79 16.02 -16.13
N ALA A 45 -15.13 15.63 -14.91
CA ALA A 45 -14.59 16.25 -13.71
C ALA A 45 -13.07 16.05 -13.60
N GLY A 46 -12.56 14.86 -13.95
CA GLY A 46 -11.12 14.59 -14.00
C GLY A 46 -10.38 15.46 -15.03
N LEU A 47 -10.96 15.64 -16.21
CA LEU A 47 -10.39 16.57 -17.22
C LEU A 47 -10.39 18.00 -16.73
N ILE A 48 -11.45 18.44 -16.04
CA ILE A 48 -11.49 19.76 -15.41
C ILE A 48 -10.37 19.88 -14.38
N GLY A 49 -10.22 18.91 -13.48
CA GLY A 49 -9.13 18.90 -12.49
C GLY A 49 -7.74 18.92 -13.12
N TRP A 50 -7.55 18.28 -14.27
CA TRP A 50 -6.28 18.32 -15.01
C TRP A 50 -5.94 19.71 -15.58
N ILE A 51 -6.96 20.47 -16.00
CA ILE A 51 -6.78 21.76 -16.69
C ILE A 51 -6.72 22.94 -15.70
N ILE A 52 -7.20 22.77 -14.46
CA ILE A 52 -7.19 23.83 -13.46
C ILE A 52 -5.73 24.25 -13.15
N PRO A 53 -5.36 25.53 -13.38
CA PRO A 53 -4.02 25.97 -13.06
C PRO A 53 -3.81 26.07 -11.54
N GLY A 54 -2.62 25.73 -11.07
CA GLY A 54 -2.20 25.96 -9.69
C GLY A 54 -1.99 24.73 -8.83
N ASN A 55 -2.20 23.50 -9.35
CA ASN A 55 -1.92 22.25 -8.64
C ASN A 55 -2.45 22.25 -7.21
N ILE A 56 -3.77 22.25 -7.03
CA ILE A 56 -4.47 22.40 -5.74
C ILE A 56 -4.02 21.33 -4.73
N PHE A 57 -3.81 20.09 -5.20
CA PHE A 57 -3.39 18.95 -4.38
C PHE A 57 -1.99 18.43 -4.72
N GLY A 58 -1.16 19.25 -5.36
CA GLY A 58 0.26 19.00 -5.56
C GLY A 58 0.70 18.56 -6.96
N SER A 59 -0.20 18.09 -7.82
CA SER A 59 0.08 17.80 -9.24
C SER A 59 -1.20 17.70 -10.06
N ASP A 60 -1.13 17.99 -11.38
CA ASP A 60 -2.25 17.90 -12.30
C ASP A 60 -2.92 16.50 -12.28
N SER A 61 -2.13 15.43 -12.20
CA SER A 61 -2.64 14.06 -12.13
C SER A 61 -3.38 13.78 -10.82
N THR A 62 -2.92 14.34 -9.70
CA THR A 62 -3.59 14.20 -8.40
C THR A 62 -4.90 14.97 -8.40
N ASP A 63 -4.90 16.18 -8.93
CA ASP A 63 -6.09 17.01 -9.05
C ASP A 63 -7.13 16.34 -9.94
N ALA A 64 -6.72 15.83 -11.12
CA ALA A 64 -7.59 15.08 -12.01
C ALA A 64 -8.24 13.88 -11.32
N PHE A 65 -7.47 13.11 -10.56
CA PHE A 65 -7.97 11.94 -9.84
C PHE A 65 -8.98 12.32 -8.76
N ILE A 66 -8.67 13.33 -7.94
CA ILE A 66 -9.56 13.77 -6.85
C ILE A 66 -10.87 14.32 -7.42
N PHE A 67 -10.79 15.15 -8.46
CA PHE A 67 -11.99 15.67 -9.13
C PHE A 67 -12.82 14.56 -9.75
N ALA A 68 -12.20 13.54 -10.37
CA ALA A 68 -12.91 12.38 -10.91
C ALA A 68 -13.64 11.57 -9.84
N CYS A 69 -13.13 11.53 -8.60
CA CYS A 69 -13.79 10.84 -7.49
C CYS A 69 -15.07 11.54 -7.01
N LEU A 70 -15.20 12.87 -7.16
CA LEU A 70 -16.35 13.63 -6.64
C LEU A 70 -17.69 13.16 -7.20
N PRO A 71 -17.89 13.01 -8.54
CA PRO A 71 -19.15 12.49 -9.09
C PRO A 71 -19.48 11.09 -8.64
N VAL A 72 -18.44 10.23 -8.43
CA VAL A 72 -18.62 8.87 -7.95
C VAL A 72 -19.16 8.87 -6.52
N VAL A 73 -18.54 9.64 -5.63
CA VAL A 73 -19.00 9.80 -4.24
C VAL A 73 -20.41 10.39 -4.21
N PHE A 74 -20.67 11.44 -5.00
CA PHE A 74 -21.98 12.05 -5.10
C PHE A 74 -23.05 11.06 -5.57
N PHE A 75 -22.73 10.23 -6.55
CA PHE A 75 -23.65 9.19 -7.03
C PHE A 75 -24.05 8.22 -5.92
N TYR A 76 -23.09 7.69 -5.17
CA TYR A 76 -23.35 6.75 -4.08
C TYR A 76 -24.10 7.38 -2.90
N VAL A 77 -23.74 8.61 -2.54
CA VAL A 77 -24.48 9.38 -1.50
C VAL A 77 -25.91 9.65 -1.94
N ASN A 78 -26.12 10.06 -3.18
CA ASN A 78 -27.47 10.27 -3.73
C ASN A 78 -28.28 8.97 -3.79
N LEU A 79 -27.63 7.85 -4.14
CA LEU A 79 -28.25 6.53 -4.09
C LEU A 79 -28.77 6.19 -2.69
N TYR A 80 -27.97 6.45 -1.66
CA TYR A 80 -28.36 6.26 -0.25
C TYR A 80 -29.52 7.18 0.16
N LEU A 81 -29.45 8.45 -0.21
CA LEU A 81 -30.48 9.43 0.16
C LEU A 81 -31.84 9.10 -0.47
N ARG A 82 -31.85 8.57 -1.72
CA ARG A 82 -33.05 8.21 -2.46
C ARG A 82 -33.51 6.77 -2.29
N ALA A 83 -32.74 5.97 -1.50
CA ALA A 83 -33.07 4.59 -1.25
C ALA A 83 -34.36 4.44 -0.42
N ASN A 84 -35.15 3.40 -0.73
CA ASN A 84 -36.32 3.02 0.05
C ASN A 84 -35.88 2.52 1.44
N SER A 85 -36.82 2.46 2.38
CA SER A 85 -36.56 2.02 3.77
C SER A 85 -35.90 0.63 3.85
N GLU A 86 -36.21 -0.27 2.92
CA GLU A 86 -35.65 -1.64 2.84
C GLU A 86 -34.20 -1.62 2.35
N ASP A 87 -33.87 -0.81 1.33
CA ASP A 87 -32.55 -0.75 0.69
C ASP A 87 -31.58 0.18 1.46
N LYS A 88 -32.11 1.11 2.26
CA LYS A 88 -31.31 2.14 2.93
C LYS A 88 -30.26 1.56 3.88
N ARG A 89 -30.65 0.52 4.66
CA ARG A 89 -29.74 -0.15 5.61
C ARG A 89 -28.59 -0.89 4.87
N PRO A 90 -28.85 -1.75 3.86
CA PRO A 90 -27.78 -2.39 3.09
C PRO A 90 -26.86 -1.39 2.40
N ILE A 91 -27.40 -0.34 1.75
CA ILE A 91 -26.58 0.67 1.06
C ILE A 91 -25.75 1.46 2.06
N GLY A 92 -26.31 1.83 3.22
CA GLY A 92 -25.56 2.51 4.28
C GLY A 92 -24.42 1.65 4.84
N ALA A 93 -24.64 0.35 5.04
CA ALA A 93 -23.59 -0.57 5.46
C ALA A 93 -22.50 -0.72 4.37
N LEU A 94 -22.88 -0.75 3.08
CA LEU A 94 -21.95 -0.78 1.96
C LEU A 94 -21.06 0.47 1.92
N LEU A 95 -21.65 1.65 2.06
CA LEU A 95 -20.91 2.92 2.12
C LEU A 95 -19.96 2.98 3.31
N ALA A 96 -20.37 2.48 4.49
CA ALA A 96 -19.51 2.39 5.65
C ALA A 96 -18.31 1.47 5.38
N ILE A 97 -18.51 0.33 4.72
CA ILE A 97 -17.42 -0.59 4.34
C ILE A 97 -16.45 0.10 3.36
N PHE A 98 -16.95 0.84 2.38
CA PHE A 98 -16.10 1.58 1.45
C PHE A 98 -15.27 2.64 2.17
N ALA A 99 -15.88 3.43 3.08
CA ALA A 99 -15.16 4.42 3.86
C ALA A 99 -14.04 3.78 4.72
N VAL A 100 -14.35 2.67 5.37
CA VAL A 100 -13.39 1.89 6.17
C VAL A 100 -12.29 1.31 5.30
N SER A 101 -12.62 0.79 4.11
CA SER A 101 -11.65 0.28 3.16
C SER A 101 -10.70 1.37 2.64
N LEU A 102 -11.19 2.58 2.41
CA LEU A 102 -10.36 3.72 2.04
C LEU A 102 -9.32 4.04 3.13
N MET A 103 -9.72 4.04 4.39
CA MET A 103 -8.80 4.23 5.53
C MET A 103 -7.73 3.14 5.59
N PHE A 104 -8.12 1.87 5.41
CA PHE A 104 -7.17 0.78 5.34
C PHE A 104 -6.17 0.95 4.21
N TRP A 105 -6.66 1.22 2.98
CA TRP A 105 -5.80 1.38 1.82
C TRP A 105 -4.87 2.60 1.93
N ALA A 106 -5.30 3.68 2.59
CA ALA A 106 -4.47 4.84 2.86
C ALA A 106 -3.25 4.47 3.71
N VAL A 107 -3.42 3.67 4.75
CA VAL A 107 -2.32 3.16 5.59
C VAL A 107 -1.48 2.14 4.81
N PHE A 108 -2.12 1.18 4.15
CA PHE A 108 -1.44 0.11 3.43
C PHE A 108 -0.55 0.64 2.30
N LYS A 109 -1.01 1.63 1.54
CA LYS A 109 -0.25 2.23 0.43
C LYS A 109 0.97 3.04 0.85
N GLN A 110 1.17 3.27 2.15
CA GLN A 110 2.43 3.82 2.67
C GLN A 110 3.64 2.91 2.40
N ASN A 111 3.41 1.64 2.05
CA ASN A 111 4.46 0.73 1.58
C ASN A 111 5.29 1.33 0.44
N GLY A 112 4.64 1.91 -0.57
CA GLY A 112 5.30 2.48 -1.75
C GLY A 112 5.86 3.89 -1.54
N THR A 113 5.61 4.52 -0.40
CA THR A 113 6.00 5.91 -0.11
C THR A 113 6.79 6.01 1.20
N ALA A 114 6.12 6.18 2.32
CA ALA A 114 6.76 6.42 3.62
C ALA A 114 7.65 5.25 4.05
N LEU A 115 7.19 4.01 3.92
CA LEU A 115 7.99 2.85 4.33
C LEU A 115 9.19 2.61 3.39
N THR A 116 9.05 2.88 2.10
CA THR A 116 10.18 2.82 1.17
C THR A 116 11.22 3.90 1.50
N ARG A 117 10.78 5.13 1.85
CA ARG A 117 11.70 6.18 2.33
C ARG A 117 12.36 5.79 3.64
N TRP A 118 11.60 5.21 4.57
CA TRP A 118 12.15 4.69 5.82
C TRP A 118 13.21 3.62 5.57
N ALA A 119 12.92 2.66 4.68
CA ALA A 119 13.87 1.64 4.27
C ALA A 119 15.16 2.24 3.71
N ASN A 120 15.04 3.31 2.91
CA ASN A 120 16.18 3.91 2.24
C ASN A 120 17.09 4.72 3.18
N TYR A 121 16.50 5.50 4.09
CA TYR A 121 17.25 6.51 4.86
C TYR A 121 17.43 6.16 6.33
N TYR A 122 16.52 5.42 6.95
CA TYR A 122 16.49 5.16 8.39
C TYR A 122 16.71 3.69 8.76
N THR A 123 16.89 2.81 7.76
CA THR A 123 17.08 1.39 8.01
C THR A 123 18.52 0.98 7.71
N ASP A 124 19.11 0.24 8.63
CA ASP A 124 20.37 -0.43 8.38
C ASP A 124 20.14 -1.61 7.42
N ARG A 125 20.61 -1.43 6.19
CA ARG A 125 20.47 -2.40 5.10
C ARG A 125 21.77 -3.17 4.87
N SER A 126 22.74 -3.09 5.77
CA SER A 126 24.01 -3.78 5.61
C SER A 126 23.82 -5.29 5.50
N VAL A 127 24.50 -5.87 4.51
CA VAL A 127 24.49 -7.31 4.23
C VAL A 127 25.56 -7.97 5.06
N PRO A 128 25.29 -9.13 5.72
CA PRO A 128 26.32 -9.92 6.37
C PRO A 128 27.37 -10.41 5.37
N ALA A 129 28.64 -10.39 5.74
CA ALA A 129 29.77 -10.77 4.87
C ALA A 129 29.64 -12.11 4.17
N VAL A 130 28.98 -13.07 4.82
CA VAL A 130 28.72 -14.42 4.26
C VAL A 130 27.76 -14.38 3.07
N ALA A 131 26.85 -13.39 3.04
CA ALA A 131 25.79 -13.27 2.03
C ALA A 131 26.13 -12.29 0.90
N GLU A 132 27.19 -11.50 1.01
CA GLU A 132 27.55 -10.46 0.03
C GLU A 132 27.66 -11.00 -1.39
N LYS A 133 28.58 -11.94 -1.61
CA LYS A 133 28.84 -12.52 -2.96
C LYS A 133 27.64 -13.25 -3.58
N PRO A 134 26.91 -14.14 -2.83
CA PRO A 134 25.72 -14.79 -3.37
C PRO A 134 24.63 -13.79 -3.77
N LEU A 135 24.41 -12.76 -2.97
CA LEU A 135 23.35 -11.76 -3.25
C LEU A 135 23.74 -10.78 -4.34
N GLU A 136 25.02 -10.43 -4.47
CA GLU A 136 25.55 -9.63 -5.57
C GLU A 136 25.33 -10.35 -6.92
N ALA A 137 25.59 -11.65 -6.98
CA ALA A 137 25.43 -12.46 -8.20
C ALA A 137 23.98 -12.48 -8.74
N ILE A 138 22.98 -12.26 -7.89
CA ILE A 138 21.56 -12.23 -8.25
C ILE A 138 20.96 -10.81 -8.20
N TYR A 139 21.82 -9.78 -8.14
CA TYR A 139 21.44 -8.36 -8.19
C TYR A 139 20.49 -7.91 -7.06
N LEU A 140 20.55 -8.55 -5.90
CA LEU A 140 19.74 -8.19 -4.73
C LEU A 140 20.40 -7.19 -3.80
N VAL A 141 21.65 -6.80 -4.09
CA VAL A 141 22.41 -5.82 -3.32
C VAL A 141 22.93 -4.70 -4.20
N GLU A 142 23.04 -3.52 -3.61
CA GLU A 142 23.77 -2.38 -4.14
C GLU A 142 25.08 -2.19 -3.36
N THR A 143 26.11 -1.68 -4.02
CA THR A 143 27.39 -1.37 -3.38
C THR A 143 27.58 0.12 -3.29
N LYS A 144 27.99 0.60 -2.12
CA LYS A 144 28.37 2.00 -1.88
C LYS A 144 29.75 2.04 -1.22
N ASP A 145 30.45 3.14 -1.45
CA ASP A 145 31.70 3.47 -0.76
C ASP A 145 31.53 4.79 0.02
N TYR A 146 32.38 5.02 1.01
CA TYR A 146 32.33 6.21 1.88
C TYR A 146 33.16 7.38 1.31
N THR A 147 33.52 7.34 0.03
CA THR A 147 34.26 8.42 -0.64
C THR A 147 33.36 9.62 -0.90
N SER A 148 33.99 10.81 -0.90
CA SER A 148 33.25 12.03 -1.30
C SER A 148 33.11 12.08 -2.80
N LYS A 149 31.87 12.27 -3.25
CA LYS A 149 31.46 12.34 -4.66
C LYS A 149 30.54 13.53 -4.88
N GLU A 150 30.28 13.86 -6.12
CA GLU A 150 29.22 14.81 -6.46
C GLU A 150 27.88 14.19 -6.14
N VAL A 151 27.20 14.67 -5.09
CA VAL A 151 25.92 14.18 -4.60
C VAL A 151 24.90 15.31 -4.56
N ASN A 152 23.63 14.96 -4.68
CA ASN A 152 22.57 15.94 -4.52
C ASN A 152 22.51 16.40 -3.06
N VAL A 153 22.26 17.69 -2.87
CA VAL A 153 22.01 18.27 -1.54
C VAL A 153 20.57 17.96 -1.15
N TYR A 154 20.38 17.48 0.08
CA TYR A 154 19.07 17.13 0.62
C TYR A 154 18.77 17.97 1.86
N ASP A 155 17.52 18.37 2.00
CA ASP A 155 16.99 18.98 3.20
C ASP A 155 16.85 17.98 4.37
N ASP A 156 16.30 18.44 5.50
CA ASP A 156 16.07 17.59 6.67
C ASP A 156 14.95 16.56 6.45
N GLN A 157 14.16 16.75 5.41
CA GLN A 157 13.10 15.81 5.00
C GLN A 157 13.56 14.85 3.91
N TYR A 158 14.86 14.79 3.60
CA TYR A 158 15.43 14.00 2.48
C TYR A 158 14.82 14.32 1.12
N GLN A 159 14.44 15.57 0.88
CA GLN A 159 14.06 16.05 -0.43
C GLN A 159 15.26 16.74 -1.08
N ALA A 160 15.53 16.41 -2.34
CA ALA A 160 16.61 17.05 -3.07
C ALA A 160 16.30 18.54 -3.25
N GLN A 161 17.21 19.39 -2.81
CA GLN A 161 17.12 20.83 -3.02
C GLN A 161 17.26 21.13 -4.51
N LYS A 162 16.46 22.05 -5.00
CA LYS A 162 16.46 22.46 -6.40
C LYS A 162 16.90 23.91 -6.53
N ASP A 163 17.63 24.21 -7.61
CA ASP A 163 17.98 25.57 -8.01
C ASP A 163 16.76 26.31 -8.60
N GLU A 164 16.95 27.58 -8.94
CA GLU A 164 15.88 28.41 -9.57
C GLU A 164 15.40 27.84 -10.92
N ALA A 165 16.21 27.03 -11.59
CA ALA A 165 15.87 26.35 -12.84
C ALA A 165 15.19 24.99 -12.64
N GLY A 166 15.02 24.54 -11.36
CA GLY A 166 14.38 23.27 -11.01
C GLY A 166 15.32 22.05 -11.03
N ASN A 167 16.63 22.26 -11.27
CA ASN A 167 17.60 21.18 -11.24
C ASN A 167 18.05 20.88 -9.81
N PRO A 168 18.41 19.62 -9.48
CA PRO A 168 18.94 19.30 -8.16
C PRO A 168 20.28 19.99 -7.92
N VAL A 169 20.42 20.67 -6.78
CA VAL A 169 21.69 21.25 -6.32
C VAL A 169 22.64 20.12 -5.97
N LYS A 170 23.87 20.19 -6.45
CA LYS A 170 24.91 19.18 -6.20
C LYS A 170 26.11 19.79 -5.47
N GLU A 171 26.64 19.03 -4.54
CA GLU A 171 27.85 19.38 -3.79
C GLU A 171 28.78 18.16 -3.63
N GLN A 172 30.05 18.43 -3.36
CA GLN A 172 31.01 17.38 -2.98
C GLN A 172 30.70 16.90 -1.56
N GLY A 173 30.22 15.66 -1.46
CA GLY A 173 29.82 15.09 -0.18
C GLY A 173 29.75 13.57 -0.20
N LYS A 174 29.38 13.00 0.92
CA LYS A 174 29.16 11.55 1.07
C LYS A 174 27.73 11.20 0.66
N ASP A 175 27.52 9.96 0.21
CA ASP A 175 26.18 9.48 -0.15
C ASP A 175 25.23 9.69 1.03
N ILE A 176 24.02 10.16 0.74
CA ILE A 176 22.96 10.46 1.72
C ILE A 176 22.63 9.26 2.62
N TYR A 177 22.86 8.04 2.13
CA TYR A 177 22.71 6.83 2.92
C TYR A 177 23.46 6.89 4.23
N PHE A 178 24.68 7.48 4.27
CA PHE A 178 25.53 7.50 5.46
C PHE A 178 25.19 8.61 6.45
N ARG A 179 24.18 9.44 6.19
CA ARG A 179 23.82 10.59 7.04
C ARG A 179 23.52 10.19 8.48
N ASN A 180 22.69 9.16 8.69
CA ASN A 180 22.19 8.72 10.00
C ASN A 180 22.83 7.37 10.44
N GLU A 181 24.05 7.10 9.98
CA GLU A 181 24.76 5.89 10.37
C GLU A 181 25.27 5.99 11.82
N LEU A 182 25.37 4.84 12.49
CA LEU A 182 25.91 4.77 13.85
C LEU A 182 27.35 5.28 13.91
N PRO A 183 27.75 6.00 14.98
CA PRO A 183 29.09 6.58 15.09
C PRO A 183 30.22 5.55 14.94
N GLU A 184 30.04 4.34 15.48
CA GLU A 184 31.03 3.27 15.37
C GLU A 184 31.22 2.80 13.92
N LYS A 185 30.14 2.69 13.16
CA LYS A 185 30.19 2.33 11.74
C LYS A 185 30.80 3.45 10.92
N LYS A 186 30.48 4.71 11.21
CA LYS A 186 31.10 5.87 10.55
C LYS A 186 32.64 5.87 10.75
N ALA A 187 33.08 5.65 11.97
CA ALA A 187 34.53 5.59 12.27
C ALA A 187 35.21 4.44 11.49
N ALA A 188 34.58 3.28 11.40
CA ALA A 188 35.12 2.16 10.61
C ALA A 188 35.18 2.48 9.10
N MET A 189 34.18 3.20 8.56
CA MET A 189 34.16 3.63 7.16
C MET A 189 35.15 4.74 6.87
N GLU A 190 35.40 5.64 7.83
CA GLU A 190 36.42 6.68 7.73
C GLU A 190 37.85 6.11 7.73
N ALA A 191 38.05 4.98 8.43
CA ALA A 191 39.34 4.27 8.40
C ALA A 191 39.60 3.58 7.04
N ASN A 192 38.55 3.24 6.28
CA ASN A 192 38.65 2.65 4.93
C ASN A 192 37.59 3.23 4.00
N PRO A 193 37.75 4.47 3.49
CA PRO A 193 36.74 5.15 2.69
C PRO A 193 36.43 4.46 1.33
N GLU A 194 37.40 3.77 0.76
CA GLU A 194 37.24 3.04 -0.51
C GLU A 194 36.66 1.63 -0.32
N GLY A 195 36.47 1.22 0.94
CA GLY A 195 35.84 -0.07 1.29
C GLY A 195 34.41 -0.13 0.78
N LYS A 196 34.08 -1.20 0.07
CA LYS A 196 32.72 -1.40 -0.43
C LYS A 196 31.79 -1.83 0.71
N VAL A 197 30.66 -1.13 0.82
CA VAL A 197 29.57 -1.49 1.73
C VAL A 197 28.46 -2.10 0.88
N TYR A 198 28.09 -3.35 1.18
CA TYR A 198 27.04 -4.06 0.50
C TYR A 198 25.70 -3.85 1.23
N LEU A 199 24.71 -3.37 0.50
CA LEU A 199 23.39 -3.00 1.04
C LEU A 199 22.29 -3.76 0.32
N TYR A 200 21.31 -4.26 1.06
CA TYR A 200 20.09 -4.78 0.44
C TYR A 200 19.41 -3.70 -0.40
N ASN A 201 18.98 -4.05 -1.62
CA ASN A 201 18.20 -3.14 -2.44
C ASN A 201 16.92 -2.72 -1.71
N THR A 202 16.58 -1.43 -1.74
CA THR A 202 15.38 -0.90 -1.07
C THR A 202 14.10 -1.55 -1.60
N GLU A 203 14.07 -1.92 -2.86
CA GLU A 203 12.94 -2.58 -3.52
C GLU A 203 12.60 -3.95 -2.92
N LEU A 204 13.57 -4.64 -2.31
CA LEU A 204 13.35 -5.91 -1.63
C LEU A 204 12.33 -5.79 -0.49
N PHE A 205 12.30 -4.65 0.19
CA PHE A 205 11.33 -4.43 1.26
C PHE A 205 9.89 -4.41 0.77
N GLN A 206 9.65 -4.02 -0.49
CA GLN A 206 8.31 -4.13 -1.08
C GLN A 206 7.89 -5.58 -1.30
N SER A 207 8.85 -6.49 -1.50
CA SER A 207 8.60 -7.93 -1.65
C SER A 207 8.30 -8.64 -0.33
N VAL A 208 8.56 -8.00 0.81
CA VAL A 208 8.28 -8.55 2.15
C VAL A 208 6.78 -8.75 2.37
N ASN A 209 5.92 -7.84 1.84
CA ASN A 209 4.47 -8.00 1.97
C ASN A 209 3.95 -9.26 1.22
N PRO A 210 4.22 -9.50 -0.08
CA PRO A 210 3.86 -10.75 -0.75
C PRO A 210 4.40 -12.00 -0.05
N PHE A 211 5.61 -11.95 0.49
CA PHE A 211 6.17 -13.04 1.28
C PHE A 211 5.29 -13.35 2.50
N TRP A 212 4.94 -12.33 3.29
CA TRP A 212 4.06 -12.50 4.44
C TRP A 212 2.67 -12.98 4.05
N VAL A 213 2.10 -12.53 2.91
CA VAL A 213 0.82 -13.05 2.40
C VAL A 213 0.87 -14.55 2.23
N ILE A 214 1.94 -15.09 1.61
CA ILE A 214 2.09 -16.54 1.40
C ILE A 214 2.21 -17.29 2.72
N VAL A 215 3.03 -16.80 3.66
CA VAL A 215 3.31 -17.45 4.93
C VAL A 215 2.12 -17.35 5.90
N LEU A 216 1.48 -16.19 5.99
CA LEU A 216 0.43 -15.94 6.98
C LEU A 216 -0.96 -16.37 6.51
N THR A 217 -1.21 -16.52 5.22
CA THR A 217 -2.52 -16.99 4.73
C THR A 217 -2.94 -18.31 5.35
N PRO A 218 -2.14 -19.40 5.33
CA PRO A 218 -2.53 -20.66 5.96
C PRO A 218 -2.71 -20.52 7.47
N VAL A 219 -1.92 -19.66 8.13
CA VAL A 219 -2.02 -19.42 9.57
C VAL A 219 -3.34 -18.74 9.93
N VAL A 220 -3.69 -17.65 9.23
CA VAL A 220 -4.93 -16.89 9.47
C VAL A 220 -6.16 -17.71 9.12
N VAL A 221 -6.13 -18.43 8.00
CA VAL A 221 -7.23 -19.33 7.60
C VAL A 221 -7.39 -20.46 8.61
N GLY A 222 -6.29 -21.09 9.03
CA GLY A 222 -6.28 -22.14 10.06
C GLY A 222 -6.84 -21.63 11.40
N PHE A 223 -6.48 -20.43 11.81
CA PHE A 223 -7.00 -19.78 13.01
C PHE A 223 -8.51 -19.59 12.95
N PHE A 224 -9.06 -19.06 11.86
CA PHE A 224 -10.51 -18.89 11.71
C PHE A 224 -11.24 -20.24 11.61
N MET A 225 -10.67 -21.26 10.94
CA MET A 225 -11.22 -22.61 10.93
C MET A 225 -11.26 -23.22 12.34
N PHE A 226 -10.23 -23.02 13.14
CA PHE A 226 -10.21 -23.46 14.53
C PHE A 226 -11.29 -22.79 15.38
N LEU A 227 -11.48 -21.45 15.25
CA LEU A 227 -12.57 -20.74 15.92
C LEU A 227 -13.94 -21.23 15.46
N ARG A 228 -14.10 -21.52 14.17
CA ARG A 228 -15.33 -22.08 13.61
C ARG A 228 -15.69 -23.45 14.21
N LYS A 229 -14.70 -24.34 14.31
CA LYS A 229 -14.89 -25.65 14.95
C LYS A 229 -15.34 -25.55 16.42
N ARG A 230 -14.97 -24.46 17.09
CA ARG A 230 -15.37 -24.18 18.49
C ARG A 230 -16.69 -23.38 18.60
N GLY A 231 -17.35 -23.10 17.49
CA GLY A 231 -18.57 -22.26 17.47
C GLY A 231 -18.35 -20.80 17.88
N LYS A 232 -17.10 -20.33 17.88
CA LYS A 232 -16.69 -18.95 18.27
C LYS A 232 -16.18 -18.13 17.10
N GLU A 233 -16.55 -18.47 15.87
CA GLU A 233 -16.14 -17.71 14.70
C GLU A 233 -16.73 -16.30 14.72
N PRO A 234 -15.90 -15.24 14.60
CA PRO A 234 -16.40 -13.86 14.54
C PRO A 234 -17.25 -13.65 13.29
N THR A 235 -18.23 -12.77 13.36
CA THR A 235 -19.03 -12.34 12.22
C THR A 235 -18.14 -11.64 11.18
N THR A 236 -18.60 -11.60 9.93
CA THR A 236 -17.85 -10.92 8.85
C THR A 236 -17.50 -9.46 9.19
N PRO A 237 -18.42 -8.61 9.70
CA PRO A 237 -18.06 -7.27 10.17
C PRO A 237 -17.01 -7.27 11.30
N ALA A 238 -17.11 -8.21 12.23
CA ALA A 238 -16.14 -8.30 13.33
C ALA A 238 -14.72 -8.64 12.84
N LYS A 239 -14.59 -9.48 11.80
CA LYS A 239 -13.31 -9.76 11.16
C LYS A 239 -12.72 -8.52 10.48
N ILE A 240 -13.56 -7.69 9.85
CA ILE A 240 -13.14 -6.43 9.25
C ILE A 240 -12.61 -5.47 10.33
N VAL A 241 -13.34 -5.29 11.42
CA VAL A 241 -12.90 -4.45 12.55
C VAL A 241 -11.59 -4.96 13.15
N LEU A 242 -11.47 -6.27 13.32
CA LEU A 242 -10.22 -6.90 13.78
C LEU A 242 -9.06 -6.61 12.83
N GLY A 243 -9.28 -6.75 11.52
CA GLY A 243 -8.27 -6.45 10.52
C GLY A 243 -7.79 -5.00 10.56
N LEU A 244 -8.71 -4.04 10.71
CA LEU A 244 -8.38 -2.62 10.88
C LEU A 244 -7.58 -2.35 12.15
N PHE A 245 -8.00 -2.95 13.27
CA PHE A 245 -7.30 -2.80 14.54
C PHE A 245 -5.86 -3.33 14.44
N ILE A 246 -5.67 -4.52 13.84
CA ILE A 246 -4.34 -5.08 13.61
C ILE A 246 -3.52 -4.18 12.67
N SER A 247 -4.14 -3.64 11.61
CA SER A 247 -3.45 -2.70 10.71
C SER A 247 -3.00 -1.43 11.43
N ALA A 248 -3.81 -0.91 12.37
CA ALA A 248 -3.40 0.21 13.21
C ALA A 248 -2.20 -0.13 14.11
N LEU A 249 -2.10 -1.37 14.61
CA LEU A 249 -0.94 -1.81 15.38
C LEU A 249 0.37 -1.79 14.56
N SER A 250 0.32 -1.98 13.25
CA SER A 250 1.52 -1.86 12.41
C SER A 250 2.14 -0.46 12.47
N CYS A 251 1.32 0.58 12.62
CA CYS A 251 1.81 1.94 12.81
C CYS A 251 2.55 2.09 14.16
N LEU A 252 2.08 1.40 15.22
CA LEU A 252 2.76 1.41 16.51
C LEU A 252 4.12 0.71 16.46
N VAL A 253 4.26 -0.34 15.63
CA VAL A 253 5.57 -0.96 15.38
C VAL A 253 6.53 0.06 14.78
N MET A 254 6.09 0.86 13.81
CA MET A 254 6.93 1.91 13.22
C MET A 254 7.24 3.05 14.20
N VAL A 255 6.30 3.41 15.10
CA VAL A 255 6.57 4.34 16.20
C VAL A 255 7.67 3.79 17.11
N GLY A 256 7.64 2.49 17.44
CA GLY A 256 8.71 1.83 18.17
C GLY A 256 10.07 1.92 17.44
N ALA A 257 10.09 1.75 16.11
CA ALA A 257 11.29 1.91 15.30
C ALA A 257 11.85 3.35 15.36
N VAL A 258 10.99 4.37 15.34
CA VAL A 258 11.40 5.79 15.48
C VAL A 258 12.08 6.02 16.81
N TYR A 259 11.50 5.55 17.92
CA TYR A 259 12.11 5.68 19.23
C TYR A 259 13.41 4.88 19.37
N ALA A 260 13.48 3.68 18.79
CA ALA A 260 14.69 2.86 18.79
C ALA A 260 15.87 3.52 18.04
N GLY A 261 15.57 4.38 17.05
CA GLY A 261 16.55 5.17 16.29
C GLY A 261 16.78 6.58 16.83
N ASP A 262 16.43 6.84 18.08
CA ASP A 262 16.53 8.19 18.70
C ASP A 262 15.87 9.27 17.82
N ASN A 263 14.58 9.09 17.52
CA ASN A 263 13.79 9.96 16.67
C ASN A 263 14.38 10.16 15.25
N GLY A 264 15.05 9.13 14.73
CA GLY A 264 15.64 9.13 13.39
C GLY A 264 17.08 9.65 13.35
N ALA A 265 17.71 9.89 14.49
CA ALA A 265 19.13 10.26 14.55
C ALA A 265 20.03 9.11 14.06
N PHE A 266 19.62 7.86 14.33
CA PHE A 266 20.37 6.67 13.93
C PHE A 266 19.50 5.69 13.16
N LYS A 267 20.16 4.91 12.31
CA LYS A 267 19.52 3.80 11.60
C LYS A 267 19.13 2.68 12.55
N VAL A 268 18.00 2.07 12.26
CA VAL A 268 17.48 0.91 13.00
C VAL A 268 17.52 -0.35 12.16
N SER A 269 17.43 -1.51 12.83
CA SER A 269 17.39 -2.81 12.16
C SER A 269 16.24 -2.92 11.17
N ALA A 270 16.49 -3.57 10.04
CA ALA A 270 15.48 -3.93 9.02
C ALA A 270 14.33 -4.78 9.59
N LEU A 271 14.54 -5.46 10.72
CA LEU A 271 13.51 -6.27 11.37
C LEU A 271 12.27 -5.45 11.78
N TRP A 272 12.40 -4.17 12.07
CA TRP A 272 11.26 -3.30 12.35
C TRP A 272 10.32 -3.19 11.16
N LEU A 273 10.88 -3.00 9.96
CA LEU A 273 10.07 -2.98 8.72
C LEU A 273 9.45 -4.35 8.44
N VAL A 274 10.23 -5.42 8.56
CA VAL A 274 9.75 -6.79 8.35
C VAL A 274 8.59 -7.10 9.30
N ALA A 275 8.69 -6.71 10.57
CA ALA A 275 7.63 -6.86 11.55
C ALA A 275 6.39 -6.01 11.21
N ALA A 276 6.57 -4.74 10.83
CA ALA A 276 5.46 -3.86 10.44
C ALA A 276 4.69 -4.43 9.24
N TYR A 277 5.42 -4.93 8.21
CA TYR A 277 4.81 -5.62 7.07
C TYR A 277 4.06 -6.89 7.48
N GLY A 278 4.61 -7.68 8.42
CA GLY A 278 3.93 -8.86 8.93
C GLY A 278 2.61 -8.52 9.62
N VAL A 279 2.61 -7.51 10.48
CA VAL A 279 1.40 -7.08 11.21
C VAL A 279 0.35 -6.54 10.25
N ILE A 280 0.71 -5.63 9.30
CA ILE A 280 -0.27 -5.08 8.37
C ILE A 280 -0.83 -6.16 7.43
N THR A 281 -0.03 -7.16 7.05
CA THR A 281 -0.49 -8.29 6.23
C THR A 281 -1.53 -9.15 6.96
N VAL A 282 -1.40 -9.38 8.26
CA VAL A 282 -2.47 -10.04 9.03
C VAL A 282 -3.77 -9.26 8.96
N GLY A 283 -3.70 -7.93 9.10
CA GLY A 283 -4.85 -7.04 8.92
C GLY A 283 -5.48 -7.14 7.53
N GLU A 284 -4.66 -7.15 6.49
CA GLU A 284 -5.06 -7.33 5.10
C GLU A 284 -5.80 -8.65 4.87
N LEU A 285 -5.25 -9.76 5.36
CA LEU A 285 -5.85 -11.09 5.24
C LEU A 285 -7.20 -11.22 5.98
N CYS A 286 -7.39 -10.45 7.05
CA CYS A 286 -8.69 -10.38 7.74
C CYS A 286 -9.70 -9.53 6.99
N LEU A 287 -9.27 -8.47 6.29
CA LEU A 287 -10.15 -7.47 5.69
C LEU A 287 -10.57 -7.83 4.26
N LEU A 288 -9.62 -8.16 3.38
CA LEU A 288 -9.90 -8.28 1.93
C LEU A 288 -10.91 -9.38 1.58
N PRO A 289 -10.75 -10.66 2.04
CA PRO A 289 -11.69 -11.72 1.69
C PRO A 289 -13.09 -11.45 2.25
N MET A 290 -13.16 -10.81 3.42
CA MET A 290 -14.42 -10.52 4.10
C MET A 290 -15.11 -9.32 3.48
N GLY A 291 -14.36 -8.29 3.07
CA GLY A 291 -14.90 -7.12 2.38
C GLY A 291 -15.60 -7.50 1.08
N LEU A 292 -14.96 -8.28 0.21
CA LEU A 292 -15.55 -8.76 -1.04
C LEU A 292 -16.81 -9.60 -0.81
N SER A 293 -16.77 -10.54 0.15
CA SER A 293 -17.94 -11.36 0.52
C SER A 293 -19.10 -10.54 1.04
N LEU A 294 -18.80 -9.48 1.82
CA LEU A 294 -19.83 -8.63 2.41
C LEU A 294 -20.46 -7.71 1.35
N VAL A 295 -19.65 -7.15 0.45
CA VAL A 295 -20.14 -6.35 -0.69
C VAL A 295 -21.12 -7.15 -1.53
N SER A 296 -20.78 -8.40 -1.89
CA SER A 296 -21.68 -9.24 -2.70
C SER A 296 -22.98 -9.60 -1.99
N LYS A 297 -22.98 -9.69 -0.65
CA LYS A 297 -24.17 -9.99 0.15
C LYS A 297 -25.07 -8.77 0.41
N LEU A 298 -24.47 -7.59 0.53
CA LEU A 298 -25.19 -6.35 0.84
C LEU A 298 -25.64 -5.60 -0.40
N SER A 299 -25.07 -5.92 -1.56
CA SER A 299 -25.47 -5.27 -2.81
C SER A 299 -26.95 -5.62 -3.09
N PRO A 300 -27.83 -4.60 -3.20
CA PRO A 300 -29.22 -4.84 -3.56
C PRO A 300 -29.33 -5.59 -4.88
N PRO A 301 -30.33 -6.49 -5.06
CA PRO A 301 -30.52 -7.24 -6.30
C PRO A 301 -30.58 -6.38 -7.56
N ARG A 302 -30.96 -5.11 -7.42
CA ARG A 302 -31.06 -4.13 -8.51
C ARG A 302 -29.73 -3.53 -8.96
N LEU A 303 -28.64 -3.75 -8.18
CA LEU A 303 -27.31 -3.18 -8.41
C LEU A 303 -26.22 -4.23 -8.62
N THR A 304 -26.57 -5.50 -8.61
CA THR A 304 -25.64 -6.63 -8.82
C THR A 304 -25.56 -7.09 -10.26
#